data_9d69afc5c42c1fd463acde565a9e2c2f
#
_entry.id   9d69afc5c42c1fd463acde565a9e2c2f
#
_cell.length_a   1.000
_cell.length_b   1.000
_cell.length_c   1.000
_cell.angle_alpha   90.00
_cell.angle_beta   90.00
_cell.angle_gamma   90.00
#
_symmetry.space_group_name_H-M   'P 1'
#
loop_
_entity.id
_entity.type
_entity.pdbx_description
1 polymer ?
#
loop_
_entity_poly.entity_id
_entity_poly.type
_entity_poly.pdbx_seq_one_letter_code
_entity_poly.pdbx_strand_id
1 'polypeptide(L)'
;MEFQKTNLGELSVNGKGSYGIAASAVPYSDELFTYLRITDINDDGTLNKSGLMSVSDEKAEQYLLKPNDIVFARTGGSTGRSYFYDGTDGEFVYAGFLIKFSIDSTKVNPRFIKYYCLSQEYRGWVHSFNTGSTRGNINAQTYANMPILLPSREQQDLLVDTLSVIDEKIKLNTAINENLRLHAA
;
A
#
# COMPACT_ATOMS: atom_id res chain seq x y z
N MET A 1 -2.19 -27.19 -8.71
CA MET A 1 -2.85 -25.94 -8.28
C MET A 1 -3.44 -25.27 -9.50
N GLU A 2 -4.70 -24.93 -9.44
CA GLU A 2 -5.38 -24.20 -10.51
C GLU A 2 -5.37 -22.71 -10.14
N PHE A 3 -4.89 -21.85 -11.06
CA PHE A 3 -4.86 -20.41 -10.87
C PHE A 3 -5.78 -19.76 -11.89
N GLN A 4 -6.60 -18.82 -11.42
CA GLN A 4 -7.40 -17.98 -12.28
C GLN A 4 -6.57 -16.75 -12.69
N LYS A 5 -6.53 -16.44 -13.99
CA LYS A 5 -5.94 -15.19 -14.47
C LYS A 5 -6.96 -14.07 -14.30
N THR A 6 -6.56 -12.99 -13.64
CA THR A 6 -7.37 -11.80 -13.39
C THR A 6 -6.46 -10.57 -13.34
N ASN A 7 -7.00 -9.42 -12.97
CA ASN A 7 -6.26 -8.17 -12.79
C ASN A 7 -6.74 -7.41 -11.56
N LEU A 8 -5.95 -6.42 -11.12
CA LEU A 8 -6.26 -5.66 -9.90
C LEU A 8 -7.61 -4.93 -9.99
N GLY A 9 -7.95 -4.39 -11.16
CA GLY A 9 -9.24 -3.72 -11.38
C GLY A 9 -10.43 -4.65 -11.14
N GLU A 10 -10.39 -5.86 -11.70
CA GLU A 10 -11.45 -6.86 -11.50
C GLU A 10 -11.64 -7.25 -10.03
N LEU A 11 -10.56 -7.23 -9.24
CA LEU A 11 -10.57 -7.53 -7.81
C LEU A 11 -10.92 -6.32 -6.92
N SER A 12 -11.12 -5.15 -7.52
CA SER A 12 -11.46 -3.92 -6.81
C SER A 12 -12.95 -3.60 -6.90
N VAL A 13 -13.47 -2.84 -5.92
CA VAL A 13 -14.89 -2.48 -5.81
C VAL A 13 -15.39 -1.74 -7.06
N ASN A 14 -14.63 -0.77 -7.56
CA ASN A 14 -15.04 0.09 -8.68
C ASN A 14 -14.28 -0.20 -9.98
N GLY A 15 -13.44 -1.23 -10.00
CA GLY A 15 -12.61 -1.57 -11.16
C GLY A 15 -11.56 -0.52 -11.55
N LYS A 16 -11.43 0.56 -10.78
CA LYS A 16 -10.60 1.73 -11.13
C LYS A 16 -9.80 2.21 -9.93
N GLY A 17 -8.55 2.64 -10.20
CA GLY A 17 -7.75 3.37 -9.24
C GLY A 17 -8.12 4.85 -9.16
N SER A 18 -8.03 5.44 -7.98
CA SER A 18 -8.24 6.87 -7.75
C SER A 18 -6.94 7.55 -7.30
N TYR A 19 -6.68 8.72 -7.85
CA TYR A 19 -5.54 9.55 -7.43
C TYR A 19 -5.85 10.26 -6.12
N GLY A 20 -4.82 10.46 -5.30
CA GLY A 20 -4.94 11.21 -4.06
C GLY A 20 -5.06 12.72 -4.28
N ILE A 21 -5.17 13.44 -3.17
CA ILE A 21 -5.33 14.90 -3.18
C ILE A 21 -4.03 15.59 -3.64
N ALA A 22 -4.17 16.57 -4.51
CA ALA A 22 -3.06 17.42 -4.99
C ALA A 22 -2.88 18.63 -4.07
N ALA A 23 -2.58 18.36 -2.79
CA ALA A 23 -2.33 19.40 -1.78
C ALA A 23 -0.86 19.42 -1.38
N SER A 24 -0.42 20.54 -0.78
CA SER A 24 0.91 20.64 -0.19
C SER A 24 0.93 20.02 1.20
N ALA A 25 2.01 19.31 1.52
CA ALA A 25 2.25 18.86 2.88
C ALA A 25 2.56 20.04 3.80
N VAL A 26 2.03 20.00 5.02
CA VAL A 26 2.32 20.95 6.10
C VAL A 26 2.99 20.22 7.27
N PRO A 27 3.68 20.91 8.19
CA PRO A 27 4.21 20.27 9.39
C PRO A 27 3.15 19.41 10.11
N TYR A 28 3.59 18.30 10.69
CA TYR A 28 2.69 17.39 11.40
C TYR A 28 1.96 18.11 12.54
N SER A 29 0.66 17.85 12.66
CA SER A 29 -0.21 18.33 13.72
C SER A 29 -1.28 17.29 14.04
N ASP A 30 -1.53 17.06 15.33
CA ASP A 30 -2.61 16.17 15.80
C ASP A 30 -4.02 16.70 15.50
N GLU A 31 -4.12 17.99 15.13
CA GLU A 31 -5.39 18.64 14.75
C GLU A 31 -5.73 18.43 13.25
N LEU A 32 -4.81 17.90 12.47
CA LEU A 32 -4.92 17.71 11.03
C LEU A 32 -4.76 16.24 10.65
N PHE A 33 -5.31 15.85 9.50
CA PHE A 33 -5.10 14.51 8.96
C PHE A 33 -3.63 14.26 8.61
N THR A 34 -3.15 13.06 8.94
CA THR A 34 -1.83 12.62 8.50
C THR A 34 -1.81 12.42 7.00
N TYR A 35 -0.81 13.02 6.32
CA TYR A 35 -0.68 13.02 4.87
C TYR A 35 0.27 11.93 4.41
N LEU A 36 -0.26 10.85 3.86
CA LEU A 36 0.52 9.73 3.35
C LEU A 36 1.10 10.08 1.97
N ARG A 37 2.43 10.11 1.87
CA ARG A 37 3.17 10.42 0.65
C ARG A 37 3.92 9.19 0.14
N ILE A 38 4.37 9.22 -1.12
CA ILE A 38 5.19 8.16 -1.71
C ILE A 38 6.50 7.91 -0.95
N THR A 39 7.02 8.92 -0.25
CA THR A 39 8.25 8.85 0.56
C THR A 39 8.05 8.18 1.90
N ASP A 40 6.82 8.06 2.35
CA ASP A 40 6.47 7.49 3.65
C ASP A 40 6.26 5.97 3.58
N ILE A 41 6.29 5.40 2.37
CA ILE A 41 6.13 3.97 2.13
C ILE A 41 7.50 3.32 1.88
N ASN A 42 7.84 2.30 2.67
CA ASN A 42 9.04 1.50 2.53
C ASN A 42 8.89 0.43 1.43
N ASP A 43 10.01 -0.18 1.01
CA ASP A 43 10.03 -1.23 -0.03
C ASP A 43 9.34 -2.54 0.40
N ASP A 44 9.17 -2.73 1.70
CA ASP A 44 8.48 -3.89 2.30
C ASP A 44 7.00 -3.62 2.59
N GLY A 45 6.46 -2.47 2.16
CA GLY A 45 5.07 -2.09 2.36
C GLY A 45 4.75 -1.58 3.77
N THR A 46 5.75 -1.39 4.62
CA THR A 46 5.58 -0.73 5.93
C THR A 46 5.66 0.79 5.79
N LEU A 47 5.26 1.51 6.84
CA LEU A 47 5.36 2.96 6.90
C LEU A 47 6.63 3.43 7.59
N ASN A 48 7.31 4.37 6.97
CA ASN A 48 8.30 5.19 7.66
C ASN A 48 7.57 6.27 8.47
N LYS A 49 7.43 6.05 9.77
CA LYS A 49 6.74 6.98 10.68
C LYS A 49 7.60 8.17 11.09
N SER A 50 8.91 8.18 10.76
CA SER A 50 9.77 9.31 11.02
C SER A 50 9.58 10.39 9.97
N GLY A 51 9.08 11.55 10.36
CA GLY A 51 8.89 12.67 9.44
C GLY A 51 7.55 12.66 8.69
N LEU A 52 6.53 12.02 9.24
CA LEU A 52 5.15 12.17 8.77
C LEU A 52 4.77 13.67 8.76
N MET A 53 3.97 14.02 7.79
CA MET A 53 3.44 15.37 7.60
C MET A 53 1.93 15.34 7.72
N SER A 54 1.32 16.50 7.80
CA SER A 54 -0.12 16.67 7.74
C SER A 54 -0.56 17.35 6.44
N VAL A 55 -1.86 17.38 6.19
CA VAL A 55 -2.48 18.11 5.10
C VAL A 55 -3.57 19.02 5.67
N SER A 56 -3.56 20.29 5.19
CA SER A 56 -4.58 21.28 5.52
C SER A 56 -5.29 21.68 4.22
N ASP A 57 -6.39 20.98 3.92
CA ASP A 57 -7.22 21.21 2.73
C ASP A 57 -8.67 20.85 3.06
N GLU A 58 -9.62 21.67 2.65
CA GLU A 58 -11.05 21.49 2.93
C GLU A 58 -11.61 20.16 2.34
N LYS A 59 -10.95 19.61 1.33
CA LYS A 59 -11.35 18.36 0.67
C LYS A 59 -10.61 17.13 1.22
N ALA A 60 -9.73 17.31 2.20
CA ALA A 60 -8.86 16.23 2.70
C ALA A 60 -9.66 14.99 3.13
N GLU A 61 -10.79 15.17 3.82
CA GLU A 61 -11.65 14.08 4.30
C GLU A 61 -12.14 13.14 3.18
N GLN A 62 -12.31 13.66 1.95
CA GLN A 62 -12.74 12.85 0.79
C GLN A 62 -11.66 11.84 0.35
N TYR A 63 -10.42 12.04 0.79
CA TYR A 63 -9.26 11.23 0.46
C TYR A 63 -8.76 10.37 1.63
N LEU A 64 -9.60 10.17 2.64
CA LEU A 64 -9.28 9.24 3.72
C LEU A 64 -9.21 7.80 3.19
N LEU A 65 -8.20 7.07 3.67
CA LEU A 65 -8.11 5.63 3.45
C LEU A 65 -9.16 4.90 4.31
N LYS A 66 -9.68 3.81 3.76
CA LYS A 66 -10.61 2.92 4.44
C LYS A 66 -10.00 1.52 4.52
N PRO A 67 -10.35 0.69 5.52
CA PRO A 67 -9.89 -0.69 5.59
C PRO A 67 -10.08 -1.42 4.26
N ASN A 68 -9.07 -2.19 3.85
CA ASN A 68 -8.92 -2.86 2.56
C ASN A 68 -8.59 -1.93 1.37
N ASP A 69 -8.25 -0.66 1.62
CA ASP A 69 -7.61 0.16 0.60
C ASP A 69 -6.12 -0.23 0.47
N ILE A 70 -5.64 -0.28 -0.76
CA ILE A 70 -4.21 -0.36 -1.06
C ILE A 70 -3.82 0.84 -1.92
N VAL A 71 -2.71 1.48 -1.58
CA VAL A 71 -2.16 2.60 -2.35
C VAL A 71 -0.84 2.23 -2.98
N PHE A 72 -0.58 2.77 -4.16
CA PHE A 72 0.62 2.53 -4.96
C PHE A 72 1.30 3.85 -5.30
N ALA A 73 2.61 3.93 -5.07
CA ALA A 73 3.42 5.02 -5.55
C ALA A 73 3.55 4.96 -7.08
N ARG A 74 3.10 6.03 -7.76
CA ARG A 74 3.02 6.05 -9.23
C ARG A 74 4.28 6.54 -9.92
N THR A 75 5.17 7.24 -9.24
CA THR A 75 6.28 7.96 -9.87
C THR A 75 7.51 8.08 -8.98
N GLY A 76 8.63 8.43 -9.57
CA GLY A 76 9.91 8.69 -8.89
C GLY A 76 10.62 7.43 -8.44
N GLY A 77 11.54 7.56 -7.51
CA GLY A 77 12.31 6.44 -6.94
C GLY A 77 11.48 5.48 -6.11
N SER A 78 10.26 5.86 -5.75
CA SER A 78 9.31 5.03 -5.00
C SER A 78 8.31 4.29 -5.89
N THR A 79 8.40 4.42 -7.23
CA THR A 79 7.44 3.79 -8.15
C THR A 79 7.31 2.30 -7.86
N GLY A 80 6.08 1.85 -7.66
CA GLY A 80 5.75 0.46 -7.33
C GLY A 80 5.71 0.15 -5.84
N ARG A 81 6.17 1.03 -4.95
CA ARG A 81 5.93 0.82 -3.51
C ARG A 81 4.44 0.83 -3.24
N SER A 82 3.99 -0.08 -2.40
CA SER A 82 2.58 -0.21 -2.03
C SER A 82 2.41 -0.22 -0.52
N TYR A 83 1.28 0.31 -0.06
CA TYR A 83 0.89 0.23 1.34
C TYR A 83 -0.57 -0.22 1.43
N PHE A 84 -0.81 -1.28 2.20
CA PHE A 84 -2.14 -1.81 2.46
C PHE A 84 -2.65 -1.27 3.79
N TYR A 85 -3.78 -0.58 3.76
CA TYR A 85 -4.41 0.01 4.93
C TYR A 85 -5.44 -0.95 5.54
N ASP A 86 -5.20 -1.38 6.77
CA ASP A 86 -6.10 -2.26 7.54
C ASP A 86 -6.90 -1.53 8.63
N GLY A 87 -6.71 -0.21 8.77
CA GLY A 87 -7.40 0.61 9.76
C GLY A 87 -6.67 0.74 11.09
N THR A 88 -5.49 0.15 11.27
CA THR A 88 -4.78 0.12 12.58
C THR A 88 -3.74 1.22 12.77
N ASP A 89 -3.27 1.84 11.70
CA ASP A 89 -2.16 2.81 11.76
C ASP A 89 -2.59 4.28 11.96
N GLY A 90 -3.87 4.55 12.19
CA GLY A 90 -4.45 5.88 12.29
C GLY A 90 -5.09 6.34 10.97
N GLU A 91 -5.57 7.56 10.92
CA GLU A 91 -6.27 8.12 9.76
C GLU A 91 -5.28 8.76 8.78
N PHE A 92 -5.30 8.31 7.53
CA PHE A 92 -4.44 8.83 6.47
C PHE A 92 -5.24 9.41 5.31
N VAL A 93 -4.86 10.61 4.88
CA VAL A 93 -5.21 11.19 3.60
C VAL A 93 -4.08 10.91 2.61
N TYR A 94 -4.38 10.27 1.47
CA TYR A 94 -3.34 9.89 0.51
C TYR A 94 -3.06 10.98 -0.53
N ALA A 95 -1.77 11.19 -0.81
CA ALA A 95 -1.25 12.25 -1.66
C ALA A 95 -1.45 11.97 -3.16
N GLY A 96 -1.43 13.01 -4.00
CA GLY A 96 -1.68 12.93 -5.46
C GLY A 96 -0.70 12.08 -6.27
N PHE A 97 0.45 11.73 -5.69
CA PHE A 97 1.38 10.77 -6.29
C PHE A 97 1.12 9.32 -5.88
N LEU A 98 0.06 9.09 -5.12
CA LEU A 98 -0.46 7.76 -4.80
C LEU A 98 -1.72 7.47 -5.61
N ILE A 99 -1.90 6.20 -5.98
CA ILE A 99 -3.10 5.67 -6.61
C ILE A 99 -3.70 4.63 -5.67
N LYS A 100 -4.95 4.81 -5.30
CA LYS A 100 -5.69 3.94 -4.39
C LYS A 100 -6.60 2.97 -5.15
N PHE A 101 -6.64 1.72 -4.68
CA PHE A 101 -7.65 0.72 -5.03
C PHE A 101 -8.32 0.22 -3.76
N SER A 102 -9.64 0.18 -3.74
CA SER A 102 -10.43 -0.46 -2.67
C SER A 102 -10.68 -1.92 -3.04
N ILE A 103 -10.09 -2.84 -2.31
CA ILE A 103 -10.13 -4.27 -2.65
C ILE A 103 -11.47 -4.86 -2.23
N ASP A 104 -12.11 -5.61 -3.13
CA ASP A 104 -13.39 -6.25 -2.92
C ASP A 104 -13.21 -7.59 -2.18
N SER A 105 -13.54 -7.61 -0.89
CA SER A 105 -13.39 -8.79 -0.04
C SER A 105 -14.28 -9.97 -0.44
N THR A 106 -15.30 -9.74 -1.28
CA THR A 106 -16.15 -10.81 -1.82
C THR A 106 -15.48 -11.57 -2.96
N LYS A 107 -14.50 -10.95 -3.63
CA LYS A 107 -13.79 -11.51 -4.79
C LYS A 107 -12.43 -12.11 -4.42
N VAL A 108 -11.76 -11.52 -3.44
CA VAL A 108 -10.40 -11.89 -3.04
C VAL A 108 -10.20 -11.64 -1.55
N ASN A 109 -9.30 -12.36 -0.90
CA ASN A 109 -8.82 -11.96 0.42
C ASN A 109 -7.99 -10.67 0.27
N PRO A 110 -8.39 -9.52 0.85
CA PRO A 110 -7.69 -8.26 0.63
C PRO A 110 -6.21 -8.30 1.06
N ARG A 111 -5.89 -9.03 2.12
CA ARG A 111 -4.50 -9.22 2.58
C ARG A 111 -3.67 -10.07 1.63
N PHE A 112 -4.30 -10.92 0.80
CA PHE A 112 -3.57 -11.61 -0.27
C PHE A 112 -2.96 -10.61 -1.25
N ILE A 113 -3.69 -9.53 -1.60
CA ILE A 113 -3.16 -8.47 -2.48
C ILE A 113 -1.97 -7.75 -1.82
N LYS A 114 -2.01 -7.51 -0.51
CA LYS A 114 -0.85 -7.00 0.26
C LYS A 114 0.39 -7.85 -0.01
N TYR A 115 0.30 -9.17 0.19
CA TYR A 115 1.43 -10.08 0.03
C TYR A 115 1.83 -10.28 -1.43
N TYR A 116 0.86 -10.30 -2.35
CA TYR A 116 1.15 -10.32 -3.77
C TYR A 116 2.04 -9.14 -4.19
N CYS A 117 1.79 -7.94 -3.67
CA CYS A 117 2.59 -6.74 -3.95
C CYS A 117 4.01 -6.78 -3.35
N LEU A 118 4.35 -7.78 -2.56
CA LEU A 118 5.71 -8.04 -2.07
C LEU A 118 6.42 -9.15 -2.86
N SER A 119 5.72 -9.83 -3.77
CA SER A 119 6.25 -10.96 -4.54
C SER A 119 7.24 -10.53 -5.63
N GLN A 120 8.00 -11.50 -6.13
CA GLN A 120 8.90 -11.27 -7.27
C GLN A 120 8.14 -11.00 -8.57
N GLU A 121 6.96 -11.59 -8.76
CA GLU A 121 6.09 -11.36 -9.89
C GLU A 121 5.68 -9.90 -9.98
N TYR A 122 5.22 -9.33 -8.87
CA TYR A 122 4.85 -7.92 -8.80
C TYR A 122 6.06 -7.01 -9.05
N ARG A 123 7.19 -7.29 -8.39
CA ARG A 123 8.43 -6.50 -8.57
C ARG A 123 8.92 -6.55 -10.02
N GLY A 124 8.88 -7.72 -10.65
CA GLY A 124 9.21 -7.90 -12.06
C GLY A 124 8.28 -7.10 -12.98
N TRP A 125 6.98 -7.11 -12.68
CA TRP A 125 5.99 -6.32 -13.40
C TRP A 125 6.26 -4.82 -13.27
N VAL A 126 6.50 -4.30 -12.06
CA VAL A 126 6.88 -2.89 -11.84
C VAL A 126 8.17 -2.53 -12.58
N HIS A 127 9.17 -3.42 -12.51
CA HIS A 127 10.46 -3.17 -13.15
C HIS A 127 10.35 -3.05 -14.68
N SER A 128 9.38 -3.72 -15.31
CA SER A 128 9.15 -3.63 -16.76
C SER A 128 8.76 -2.22 -17.23
N PHE A 129 8.31 -1.33 -16.33
CA PHE A 129 8.03 0.09 -16.65
C PHE A 129 9.22 1.02 -16.42
N ASN A 130 10.32 0.53 -15.84
CA ASN A 130 11.54 1.31 -15.62
C ASN A 130 12.48 1.15 -16.82
N THR A 131 12.10 1.70 -17.97
CA THR A 131 12.89 1.61 -19.21
C THR A 131 13.78 2.83 -19.37
N GLY A 132 15.09 2.64 -19.17
CA GLY A 132 16.11 3.65 -19.45
C GLY A 132 16.23 4.78 -18.42
N SER A 133 16.63 5.96 -18.87
CA SER A 133 16.88 7.14 -18.01
C SER A 133 15.61 7.85 -17.50
N THR A 134 14.43 7.40 -17.90
CA THR A 134 13.15 8.01 -17.54
C THR A 134 12.63 7.38 -16.24
N ARG A 135 12.35 8.22 -15.25
CA ARG A 135 11.69 7.77 -13.99
C ARG A 135 10.39 7.05 -14.33
N GLY A 136 10.23 5.82 -13.85
CA GLY A 136 9.02 5.04 -14.04
C GLY A 136 7.78 5.86 -13.65
N ASN A 137 6.74 5.79 -14.47
CA ASN A 137 5.43 6.37 -14.16
C ASN A 137 4.36 5.35 -14.52
N ILE A 138 3.67 4.84 -13.52
CA ILE A 138 2.58 3.88 -13.68
C ILE A 138 1.27 4.60 -13.34
N ASN A 139 0.38 4.72 -14.33
CA ASN A 139 -0.92 5.37 -14.13
C ASN A 139 -1.97 4.42 -13.57
N ALA A 140 -3.14 4.95 -13.20
CA ALA A 140 -4.22 4.19 -12.58
C ALA A 140 -4.75 3.05 -13.48
N GLN A 141 -4.83 3.28 -14.79
CA GLN A 141 -5.29 2.26 -15.74
C GLN A 141 -4.27 1.12 -15.86
N THR A 142 -3.00 1.44 -15.86
CA THR A 142 -1.92 0.45 -15.90
C THR A 142 -1.94 -0.42 -14.64
N TYR A 143 -2.10 0.19 -13.44
CA TYR A 143 -2.28 -0.58 -12.21
C TYR A 143 -3.57 -1.42 -12.23
N ALA A 144 -4.69 -0.89 -12.75
CA ALA A 144 -5.93 -1.67 -12.87
C ALA A 144 -5.74 -2.93 -13.72
N ASN A 145 -4.93 -2.85 -14.78
CA ASN A 145 -4.61 -3.97 -15.67
C ASN A 145 -3.46 -4.86 -15.16
N MET A 146 -2.95 -4.62 -13.95
CA MET A 146 -1.88 -5.44 -13.37
C MET A 146 -2.33 -6.91 -13.29
N PRO A 147 -1.62 -7.84 -13.95
CA PRO A 147 -2.03 -9.24 -14.00
C PRO A 147 -1.81 -9.91 -12.64
N ILE A 148 -2.77 -10.70 -12.22
CA ILE A 148 -2.71 -11.47 -10.97
C ILE A 148 -3.09 -12.92 -11.26
N LEU A 149 -2.24 -13.84 -10.83
CA LEU A 149 -2.55 -15.27 -10.78
C LEU A 149 -3.20 -15.56 -9.43
N LEU A 150 -4.53 -15.69 -9.44
CA LEU A 150 -5.33 -15.82 -8.23
C LEU A 150 -5.52 -17.30 -7.90
N PRO A 151 -5.02 -17.81 -6.75
CA PRO A 151 -5.32 -19.16 -6.28
C PRO A 151 -6.74 -19.24 -5.71
N SER A 152 -7.19 -20.43 -5.34
CA SER A 152 -8.50 -20.60 -4.66
C SER A 152 -8.56 -19.78 -3.36
N ARG A 153 -9.77 -19.41 -2.92
CA ARG A 153 -9.95 -18.64 -1.70
C ARG A 153 -9.30 -19.31 -0.48
N GLU A 154 -9.43 -20.60 -0.35
CA GLU A 154 -8.81 -21.39 0.73
C GLU A 154 -7.28 -21.26 0.74
N GLN A 155 -6.68 -21.28 -0.45
CA GLN A 155 -5.22 -21.11 -0.59
C GLN A 155 -4.78 -19.68 -0.27
N GLN A 156 -5.58 -18.67 -0.65
CA GLN A 156 -5.34 -17.27 -0.26
C GLN A 156 -5.37 -17.11 1.25
N ASP A 157 -6.39 -17.66 1.91
CA ASP A 157 -6.59 -17.57 3.35
C ASP A 157 -5.44 -18.26 4.09
N LEU A 158 -5.06 -19.48 3.69
CA LEU A 158 -3.92 -20.20 4.28
C LEU A 158 -2.60 -19.42 4.15
N LEU A 159 -2.34 -18.82 2.98
CA LEU A 159 -1.16 -17.99 2.76
C LEU A 159 -1.18 -16.75 3.66
N VAL A 160 -2.32 -16.07 3.73
CA VAL A 160 -2.50 -14.87 4.57
C VAL A 160 -2.30 -15.20 6.04
N ASP A 161 -2.91 -16.28 6.54
CA ASP A 161 -2.76 -16.71 7.93
C ASP A 161 -1.30 -16.99 8.28
N THR A 162 -0.60 -17.72 7.39
CA THR A 162 0.82 -18.04 7.58
C THR A 162 1.69 -16.78 7.63
N LEU A 163 1.54 -15.88 6.67
CA LEU A 163 2.36 -14.68 6.57
C LEU A 163 2.01 -13.63 7.64
N SER A 164 0.74 -13.55 8.06
CA SER A 164 0.31 -12.63 9.13
C SER A 164 0.98 -12.97 10.46
N VAL A 165 1.15 -14.25 10.79
CA VAL A 165 1.88 -14.67 12.00
C VAL A 165 3.35 -14.22 11.95
N ILE A 166 3.97 -14.25 10.77
CA ILE A 166 5.34 -13.77 10.59
C ILE A 166 5.41 -12.24 10.77
N ASP A 167 4.48 -11.50 10.14
CA ASP A 167 4.39 -10.04 10.29
C ASP A 167 4.22 -9.63 11.77
N GLU A 168 3.35 -10.32 12.52
CA GLU A 168 3.15 -10.08 13.95
C GLU A 168 4.43 -10.31 14.76
N LYS A 169 5.16 -11.40 14.49
CA LYS A 169 6.44 -11.67 15.12
C LYS A 169 7.49 -10.60 14.81
N ILE A 170 7.55 -10.13 13.57
CA ILE A 170 8.45 -9.04 13.17
C ILE A 170 8.10 -7.76 13.93
N LYS A 171 6.82 -7.37 13.98
CA LYS A 171 6.34 -6.20 14.74
C LYS A 171 6.72 -6.30 16.23
N LEU A 172 6.48 -7.47 16.86
CA LEU A 172 6.80 -7.69 18.26
C LEU A 172 8.32 -7.60 18.52
N ASN A 173 9.12 -8.24 17.69
CA ASN A 173 10.58 -8.19 17.83
C ASN A 173 11.13 -6.77 17.64
N THR A 174 10.59 -6.00 16.71
CA THR A 174 10.95 -4.60 16.51
C THR A 174 10.65 -3.78 17.75
N ALA A 175 9.44 -3.91 18.31
CA ALA A 175 9.05 -3.21 19.54
C ALA A 175 9.94 -3.59 20.74
N ILE A 176 10.28 -4.87 20.88
CA ILE A 176 11.20 -5.34 21.93
C ILE A 176 12.59 -4.69 21.76
N ASN A 177 13.12 -4.68 20.54
CA ASN A 177 14.42 -4.10 20.26
C ASN A 177 14.46 -2.58 20.51
N GLU A 178 13.39 -1.85 20.20
CA GLU A 178 13.26 -0.43 20.50
C GLU A 178 13.24 -0.18 22.01
N ASN A 179 12.46 -0.97 22.77
CA ASN A 179 12.43 -0.88 24.22
C ASN A 179 13.80 -1.17 24.85
N LEU A 180 14.50 -2.21 24.37
CA LEU A 180 15.84 -2.54 24.88
C LEU A 180 16.85 -1.42 24.62
N ARG A 181 16.78 -0.74 23.48
CA ARG A 181 17.63 0.42 23.17
C ARG A 181 17.36 1.60 24.10
N LEU A 182 16.09 1.87 24.41
CA LEU A 182 15.70 2.96 25.32
C LEU A 182 16.18 2.72 26.76
N HIS A 183 16.28 1.44 27.19
CA HIS A 183 16.75 1.09 28.54
C HIS A 183 18.28 0.92 28.65
N ALA A 184 19.00 0.86 27.52
CA ALA A 184 20.44 0.74 27.45
C ALA A 184 21.20 2.09 27.32
N ALA A 185 20.47 3.20 27.14
CA ALA A 185 20.98 4.56 27.04
C ALA A 185 20.78 5.33 28.34
#